data_441f9c2d707d05c0ece02915e91d927b
#
_entry.id   441f9c2d707d05c0ece02915e91d927b
#
_cell.length_a   1.000
_cell.length_b   1.000
_cell.length_c   1.000
_cell.angle_alpha   90.00
_cell.angle_beta   90.00
_cell.angle_gamma   90.00
#
_symmetry.space_group_name_H-M   'P 1'
#
loop_
_entity.id
_entity.type
_entity.pdbx_description
1 polymer ?
#
loop_
_entity_poly.entity_id
_entity_poly.type
_entity_poly.pdbx_seq_one_letter_code
_entity_poly.pdbx_strand_id
1 'polypeptide(L)'
;TMEEYGRLAEETAKAMRLIDPDIELVSCGSSNLDMPTFPDWEAVTLSHTYDYVDYISMHQYYGNRDNDSNDFLAQSDDMDTFIRTVIATCDYVKAKKRSKKVMNLSFDEWNVWFHSNAADDDITENHPWQVAPPMLEDIYNFEDALLVGLMLITLMKHADRVKMACLAQLVNV
;
A
#
# COMPACT_ATOMS: atom_id res chain seq x y z
N THR A 1 -2.44 18.71 3.51
CA THR A 1 -2.22 18.63 2.05
C THR A 1 -0.98 17.78 1.75
N MET A 2 -0.87 17.24 0.53
CA MET A 2 0.31 16.49 0.08
C MET A 2 1.61 17.30 0.16
N GLU A 3 1.53 18.61 -0.06
CA GLU A 3 2.68 19.53 0.08
C GLU A 3 3.13 19.68 1.53
N GLU A 4 2.21 19.79 2.47
CA GLU A 4 2.54 19.90 3.90
C GLU A 4 3.14 18.59 4.41
N TYR A 5 2.54 17.46 4.00
CA TYR A 5 3.08 16.14 4.33
C TYR A 5 4.50 15.97 3.76
N GLY A 6 4.70 16.28 2.48
CA GLY A 6 6.00 16.13 1.83
C GLY A 6 7.11 16.92 2.51
N ARG A 7 6.84 18.19 2.88
CA ARG A 7 7.79 19.01 3.63
C ARG A 7 8.07 18.48 5.03
N LEU A 8 7.03 18.06 5.75
CA LEU A 8 7.22 17.49 7.09
C LEU A 8 8.00 16.17 7.03
N ALA A 9 7.68 15.31 6.08
CA ALA A 9 8.36 14.03 5.86
C ALA A 9 9.84 14.23 5.50
N GLU A 10 10.15 15.22 4.66
CA GLU A 10 11.53 15.59 4.33
C GLU A 10 12.33 15.98 5.58
N GLU A 11 11.82 16.91 6.38
CA GLU A 11 12.52 17.36 7.60
C GLU A 11 12.61 16.25 8.65
N THR A 12 11.58 15.40 8.76
CA THR A 12 11.59 14.23 9.63
C THR A 12 12.67 13.22 9.19
N ALA A 13 12.74 12.93 7.90
CA ALA A 13 13.75 12.02 7.36
C ALA A 13 15.19 12.53 7.62
N LYS A 14 15.43 13.83 7.42
CA LYS A 14 16.71 14.47 7.76
C LYS A 14 17.05 14.30 9.25
N ALA A 15 16.08 14.55 10.13
CA ALA A 15 16.28 14.45 11.57
C ALA A 15 16.57 13.00 12.02
N MET A 16 15.84 12.01 11.45
CA MET A 16 16.07 10.60 11.75
C MET A 16 17.47 10.14 11.34
N ARG A 17 17.93 10.56 10.15
CA ARG A 17 19.27 10.22 9.66
C ARG A 17 20.43 10.94 10.40
N LEU A 18 20.14 11.99 11.16
CA LEU A 18 21.12 12.56 12.08
C LEU A 18 21.37 11.65 13.29
N ILE A 19 20.38 10.85 13.68
CA ILE A 19 20.50 9.90 14.79
C ILE A 19 21.05 8.57 14.31
N ASP A 20 20.54 8.06 13.20
CA ASP A 20 20.97 6.83 12.56
C ASP A 20 21.13 7.06 11.04
N PRO A 21 22.35 7.27 10.54
CA PRO A 21 22.59 7.55 9.12
C PRO A 21 22.31 6.35 8.21
N ASP A 22 22.26 5.14 8.75
CA ASP A 22 22.05 3.89 8.00
C ASP A 22 20.58 3.43 7.99
N ILE A 23 19.70 4.16 8.68
CA ILE A 23 18.27 3.81 8.71
C ILE A 23 17.64 3.89 7.32
N GLU A 24 16.90 2.87 6.94
CA GLU A 24 16.06 2.88 5.73
C GLU A 24 14.69 3.49 6.04
N LEU A 25 14.23 4.40 5.19
CA LEU A 25 13.02 5.19 5.42
C LEU A 25 12.01 4.95 4.31
N VAL A 26 10.76 4.84 4.71
CA VAL A 26 9.59 4.71 3.83
C VAL A 26 8.76 5.99 3.90
N SER A 27 8.46 6.59 2.75
CA SER A 27 7.51 7.69 2.63
C SER A 27 6.10 7.15 2.39
N CYS A 28 5.09 7.77 2.99
CA CYS A 28 3.71 7.35 2.79
C CYS A 28 3.25 7.58 1.34
N GLY A 29 2.68 6.55 0.75
CA GLY A 29 2.01 6.59 -0.56
C GLY A 29 0.51 6.32 -0.44
N SER A 30 -0.15 6.11 -1.57
CA SER A 30 -1.60 5.90 -1.65
C SER A 30 -2.02 4.51 -1.18
N SER A 31 -3.23 4.43 -0.61
CA SER A 31 -3.81 3.19 -0.09
C SER A 31 -4.58 2.38 -1.14
N ASN A 32 -4.75 2.90 -2.35
CA ASN A 32 -5.32 2.21 -3.51
C ASN A 32 -5.27 3.11 -4.76
N LEU A 33 -5.61 2.54 -5.93
CA LEU A 33 -5.71 3.24 -7.21
C LEU A 33 -6.80 4.32 -7.26
N ASP A 34 -7.88 4.14 -6.51
CA ASP A 34 -9.07 4.99 -6.57
C ASP A 34 -8.98 6.22 -5.65
N MET A 35 -7.86 6.39 -4.96
CA MET A 35 -7.63 7.57 -4.14
C MET A 35 -7.72 8.84 -4.99
N PRO A 36 -8.53 9.85 -4.59
CA PRO A 36 -8.73 11.07 -5.38
C PRO A 36 -7.44 11.86 -5.66
N THR A 37 -6.41 11.59 -4.88
CA THR A 37 -5.09 12.23 -4.99
C THR A 37 -4.06 11.38 -5.72
N PHE A 38 -4.41 10.18 -6.16
CA PHE A 38 -3.51 9.29 -6.90
C PHE A 38 -3.45 9.71 -8.38
N PRO A 39 -2.26 9.74 -9.04
CA PRO A 39 -0.91 9.55 -8.50
C PRO A 39 -0.20 10.86 -8.07
N ASP A 40 -0.92 11.96 -7.95
CA ASP A 40 -0.35 13.27 -7.59
C ASP A 40 0.28 13.24 -6.19
N TRP A 41 -0.30 12.46 -5.26
CA TRP A 41 0.24 12.27 -3.92
C TRP A 41 1.69 11.77 -3.97
N GLU A 42 1.96 10.72 -4.76
CA GLU A 42 3.29 10.15 -4.95
C GLU A 42 4.24 11.17 -5.56
N ALA A 43 3.80 11.85 -6.62
CA ALA A 43 4.62 12.82 -7.33
C ALA A 43 5.03 14.00 -6.45
N VAL A 44 4.09 14.56 -5.70
CA VAL A 44 4.32 15.71 -4.81
C VAL A 44 5.15 15.29 -3.60
N THR A 45 4.77 14.21 -2.92
CA THR A 45 5.50 13.70 -1.75
C THR A 45 6.96 13.39 -2.11
N LEU A 46 7.19 12.67 -3.20
CA LEU A 46 8.54 12.36 -3.67
C LEU A 46 9.30 13.57 -4.19
N SER A 47 8.64 14.63 -4.64
CA SER A 47 9.34 15.86 -4.99
C SER A 47 10.12 16.46 -3.81
N HIS A 48 9.64 16.26 -2.60
CA HIS A 48 10.30 16.64 -1.35
C HIS A 48 11.25 15.56 -0.83
N THR A 49 10.77 14.32 -0.72
CA THR A 49 11.43 13.27 0.05
C THR A 49 12.41 12.40 -0.73
N TYR A 50 12.46 12.46 -2.07
CA TYR A 50 13.19 11.53 -2.94
C TYR A 50 14.64 11.29 -2.54
N ASP A 51 15.33 12.33 -2.10
CA ASP A 51 16.75 12.26 -1.76
C ASP A 51 16.99 11.65 -0.36
N TYR A 52 15.97 11.59 0.48
CA TYR A 52 16.05 11.24 1.89
C TYR A 52 15.42 9.92 2.28
N VAL A 53 14.47 9.39 1.49
CA VAL A 53 13.79 8.11 1.76
C VAL A 53 14.22 7.04 0.75
N ASP A 54 14.09 5.78 1.11
CA ASP A 54 14.55 4.65 0.30
C ASP A 54 13.37 4.00 -0.46
N TYR A 55 12.17 4.16 0.10
CA TYR A 55 10.94 3.54 -0.41
C TYR A 55 9.78 4.52 -0.37
N ILE A 56 8.78 4.24 -1.22
CA ILE A 56 7.42 4.78 -1.08
C ILE A 56 6.46 3.63 -0.77
N SER A 57 5.55 3.83 0.18
CA SER A 57 4.59 2.80 0.56
C SER A 57 3.41 2.69 -0.40
N MET A 58 2.79 1.53 -0.40
CA MET A 58 1.57 1.21 -1.16
C MET A 58 0.71 0.26 -0.33
N HIS A 59 -0.61 0.43 -0.38
CA HIS A 59 -1.57 -0.48 0.25
C HIS A 59 -2.62 -0.90 -0.76
N GLN A 60 -3.14 -2.11 -0.66
CA GLN A 60 -4.31 -2.53 -1.42
C GLN A 60 -5.00 -3.74 -0.79
N TYR A 61 -6.30 -3.60 -0.58
CA TYR A 61 -7.17 -4.70 -0.18
C TYR A 61 -8.21 -4.97 -1.26
N TYR A 62 -8.47 -6.24 -1.53
CA TYR A 62 -9.44 -6.67 -2.53
C TYR A 62 -10.59 -7.45 -1.90
N GLY A 63 -11.73 -7.52 -2.61
CA GLY A 63 -12.88 -8.27 -2.14
C GLY A 63 -13.89 -8.58 -3.24
N ASN A 64 -14.54 -9.74 -3.14
CA ASN A 64 -15.60 -10.18 -4.05
C ASN A 64 -16.97 -9.73 -3.54
N ARG A 65 -17.24 -8.42 -3.56
CA ARG A 65 -18.49 -7.84 -3.06
C ARG A 65 -19.68 -8.09 -3.96
N ASP A 66 -19.45 -8.23 -5.25
CA ASP A 66 -20.48 -8.45 -6.27
C ASP A 66 -20.73 -9.94 -6.56
N ASN A 67 -20.00 -10.83 -5.88
CA ASN A 67 -20.03 -12.28 -6.06
C ASN A 67 -19.75 -12.69 -7.52
N ASP A 68 -18.81 -12.01 -8.15
CA ASP A 68 -18.28 -12.32 -9.48
C ASP A 68 -16.83 -12.81 -9.37
N SER A 69 -16.65 -14.13 -9.46
CA SER A 69 -15.34 -14.77 -9.36
C SER A 69 -14.38 -14.37 -10.48
N ASN A 70 -14.89 -14.05 -11.68
CA ASN A 70 -14.01 -13.67 -12.79
C ASN A 70 -13.42 -12.27 -12.55
N ASP A 71 -14.26 -11.31 -12.15
CA ASP A 71 -13.82 -9.97 -11.81
C ASP A 71 -12.89 -10.01 -10.59
N PHE A 72 -13.27 -10.74 -9.56
CA PHE A 72 -12.47 -10.86 -8.34
C PHE A 72 -11.06 -11.41 -8.60
N LEU A 73 -10.94 -12.48 -9.36
CA LEU A 73 -9.62 -13.06 -9.68
C LEU A 73 -8.80 -12.16 -10.61
N ALA A 74 -9.45 -11.33 -11.42
CA ALA A 74 -8.78 -10.35 -12.28
C ALA A 74 -8.20 -9.16 -11.49
N GLN A 75 -8.57 -8.95 -10.22
CA GLN A 75 -8.07 -7.84 -9.41
C GLN A 75 -6.53 -7.85 -9.20
N SER A 76 -5.87 -8.97 -9.45
CA SER A 76 -4.41 -9.01 -9.53
C SER A 76 -3.84 -8.15 -10.67
N ASP A 77 -4.59 -7.87 -11.73
CA ASP A 77 -4.20 -6.97 -12.82
C ASP A 77 -4.28 -5.50 -12.39
N ASP A 78 -5.22 -5.16 -11.48
CA ASP A 78 -5.25 -3.84 -10.86
C ASP A 78 -4.01 -3.61 -9.98
N MET A 79 -3.58 -4.63 -9.23
CA MET A 79 -2.33 -4.58 -8.47
C MET A 79 -1.12 -4.34 -9.39
N ASP A 80 -1.04 -5.03 -10.54
CA ASP A 80 0.01 -4.82 -11.54
C ASP A 80 -0.01 -3.37 -12.05
N THR A 81 -1.19 -2.87 -12.38
CA THR A 81 -1.38 -1.49 -12.85
C THR A 81 -0.98 -0.47 -11.78
N PHE A 82 -1.34 -0.69 -10.53
CA PHE A 82 -0.97 0.17 -9.40
C PHE A 82 0.55 0.24 -9.24
N ILE A 83 1.22 -0.92 -9.15
CA ILE A 83 2.69 -1.00 -9.05
C ILE A 83 3.35 -0.26 -10.21
N ARG A 84 2.95 -0.51 -11.45
CA ARG A 84 3.52 0.12 -12.64
C ARG A 84 3.33 1.63 -12.65
N THR A 85 2.17 2.11 -12.20
CA THR A 85 1.89 3.55 -12.13
C THR A 85 2.75 4.23 -11.09
N VAL A 86 2.92 3.63 -9.90
CA VAL A 86 3.81 4.17 -8.87
C VAL A 86 5.27 4.15 -9.33
N ILE A 87 5.73 3.07 -9.99
CA ILE A 87 7.07 3.01 -10.60
C ILE A 87 7.27 4.15 -11.61
N ALA A 88 6.31 4.36 -12.51
CA ALA A 88 6.39 5.42 -13.50
C ALA A 88 6.45 6.82 -12.86
N THR A 89 5.69 7.03 -11.78
CA THR A 89 5.71 8.28 -11.00
C THR A 89 7.05 8.48 -10.30
N CYS A 90 7.61 7.43 -9.70
CA CYS A 90 8.96 7.48 -9.12
C CYS A 90 10.02 7.86 -10.16
N ASP A 91 9.94 7.26 -11.35
CA ASP A 91 10.89 7.51 -12.43
C ASP A 91 10.72 8.91 -13.07
N TYR A 92 9.47 9.42 -13.11
CA TYR A 92 9.20 10.82 -13.45
C TYR A 92 9.90 11.79 -12.47
N VAL A 93 9.73 11.58 -11.17
CA VAL A 93 10.37 12.44 -10.14
C VAL A 93 11.89 12.30 -10.20
N LYS A 94 12.41 11.08 -10.39
CA LYS A 94 13.84 10.83 -10.62
C LYS A 94 14.39 11.69 -11.76
N ALA A 95 13.71 11.67 -12.90
CA ALA A 95 14.11 12.43 -14.08
C ALA A 95 14.08 13.94 -13.83
N LYS A 96 13.00 14.44 -13.19
CA LYS A 96 12.82 15.85 -12.82
C LYS A 96 13.92 16.34 -11.88
N LYS A 97 14.31 15.53 -10.90
CA LYS A 97 15.39 15.82 -9.94
C LYS A 97 16.80 15.54 -10.51
N ARG A 98 16.88 14.91 -11.68
CA ARG A 98 18.15 14.44 -12.27
C ARG A 98 18.94 13.52 -11.32
N SER A 99 18.20 12.77 -10.49
CA SER A 99 18.79 11.84 -9.51
C SER A 99 19.30 10.57 -10.18
N LYS A 100 20.38 10.00 -9.62
CA LYS A 100 20.86 8.65 -9.99
C LYS A 100 20.21 7.56 -9.13
N LYS A 101 19.59 7.95 -8.00
CA LYS A 101 18.92 7.04 -7.08
C LYS A 101 17.72 6.37 -7.78
N VAL A 102 17.44 5.14 -7.41
CA VAL A 102 16.21 4.42 -7.79
C VAL A 102 15.34 4.35 -6.56
N MET A 103 14.12 4.89 -6.66
CA MET A 103 13.14 4.77 -5.59
C MET A 103 12.52 3.37 -5.67
N ASN A 104 12.59 2.62 -4.58
CA ASN A 104 11.94 1.32 -4.46
C ASN A 104 10.56 1.45 -3.82
N LEU A 105 9.80 0.36 -3.84
CA LEU A 105 8.43 0.30 -3.33
C LEU A 105 8.38 -0.62 -2.11
N SER A 106 7.64 -0.17 -1.08
CA SER A 106 7.19 -0.97 0.03
C SER A 106 5.69 -1.21 -0.13
N PHE A 107 5.32 -2.43 -0.53
CA PHE A 107 3.92 -2.83 -0.54
C PHE A 107 3.58 -3.35 0.86
N ASP A 108 3.42 -2.43 1.82
CA ASP A 108 3.47 -2.74 3.24
C ASP A 108 2.13 -3.09 3.87
N GLU A 109 1.02 -3.00 3.10
CA GLU A 109 -0.26 -3.60 3.44
C GLU A 109 -0.95 -4.14 2.19
N TRP A 110 -1.29 -5.43 2.18
CA TRP A 110 -2.07 -6.04 1.10
C TRP A 110 -2.70 -7.35 1.55
N ASN A 111 -3.91 -7.61 1.12
CA ASN A 111 -4.62 -8.88 1.30
C ASN A 111 -5.98 -8.87 0.58
N VAL A 112 -6.72 -9.95 0.74
CA VAL A 112 -8.17 -9.99 0.60
C VAL A 112 -8.79 -9.62 1.94
N TRP A 113 -9.74 -8.67 1.94
CA TRP A 113 -10.46 -8.30 3.16
C TRP A 113 -11.82 -7.68 2.81
N PHE A 114 -12.89 -8.41 3.06
CA PHE A 114 -14.27 -7.94 2.80
C PHE A 114 -15.36 -8.74 3.50
N HIS A 115 -15.08 -9.97 3.96
CA HIS A 115 -16.11 -10.87 4.50
C HIS A 115 -16.69 -10.38 5.83
N SER A 116 -15.88 -9.74 6.65
CA SER A 116 -16.28 -9.24 7.98
C SER A 116 -16.94 -7.86 7.96
N ASN A 117 -16.80 -7.09 6.89
CA ASN A 117 -17.15 -5.66 6.86
C ASN A 117 -18.56 -5.35 7.36
N ALA A 118 -19.58 -6.12 6.96
CA ALA A 118 -20.96 -5.88 7.40
C ALA A 118 -21.18 -6.19 8.90
N ALA A 119 -20.45 -7.16 9.44
CA ALA A 119 -20.49 -7.49 10.87
C ALA A 119 -19.74 -6.45 11.70
N ASP A 120 -18.62 -5.94 11.19
CA ASP A 120 -17.82 -4.88 11.82
C ASP A 120 -18.62 -3.58 11.90
N ASP A 121 -19.33 -3.22 10.82
CA ASP A 121 -20.22 -2.05 10.79
C ASP A 121 -21.34 -2.18 11.83
N ASP A 122 -22.00 -3.35 11.92
CA ASP A 122 -23.05 -3.61 12.91
C ASP A 122 -22.53 -3.51 14.35
N ILE A 123 -21.32 -4.04 14.62
CA ILE A 123 -20.69 -3.95 15.95
C ILE A 123 -20.44 -2.49 16.31
N THR A 124 -19.92 -1.70 15.40
CA THR A 124 -19.56 -0.30 15.68
C THR A 124 -20.77 0.61 15.82
N GLU A 125 -21.81 0.40 15.01
CA GLU A 125 -22.99 1.26 14.96
C GLU A 125 -24.05 0.89 15.99
N ASN A 126 -24.37 -0.41 16.12
CA ASN A 126 -25.51 -0.89 16.90
C ASN A 126 -25.10 -1.52 18.24
N HIS A 127 -23.88 -2.00 18.34
CA HIS A 127 -23.37 -2.69 19.54
C HIS A 127 -22.02 -2.15 20.02
N PRO A 128 -21.87 -0.80 20.18
CA PRO A 128 -20.61 -0.20 20.58
C PRO A 128 -20.19 -0.60 22.01
N TRP A 129 -18.90 -0.54 22.26
CA TRP A 129 -18.33 -0.75 23.60
C TRP A 129 -18.42 -2.19 24.14
N GLN A 130 -18.49 -3.17 23.29
CA GLN A 130 -18.36 -4.57 23.70
C GLN A 130 -16.94 -4.87 24.21
N VAL A 131 -16.81 -5.88 25.04
CA VAL A 131 -15.50 -6.37 25.50
C VAL A 131 -14.95 -7.32 24.46
N ALA A 132 -13.84 -6.93 23.81
CA ALA A 132 -13.14 -7.71 22.80
C ALA A 132 -14.09 -8.28 21.70
N PRO A 133 -14.85 -7.43 20.99
CA PRO A 133 -15.67 -7.91 19.90
C PRO A 133 -14.77 -8.48 18.79
N PRO A 134 -15.24 -9.50 18.04
CA PRO A 134 -14.53 -9.93 16.84
C PRO A 134 -14.57 -8.79 15.81
N MET A 135 -13.42 -8.25 15.48
CA MET A 135 -13.26 -7.21 14.48
C MET A 135 -12.02 -7.55 13.64
N LEU A 136 -12.11 -7.33 12.33
CA LEU A 136 -11.05 -7.61 11.37
C LEU A 136 -10.78 -9.11 11.11
N GLU A 137 -11.40 -10.03 11.83
CA GLU A 137 -11.31 -11.47 11.58
C GLU A 137 -12.14 -11.83 10.35
N ASP A 138 -11.49 -12.23 9.28
CA ASP A 138 -12.14 -12.72 8.07
C ASP A 138 -12.18 -14.25 8.01
N ILE A 139 -13.22 -14.78 7.39
CA ILE A 139 -13.34 -16.22 7.11
C ILE A 139 -12.97 -16.45 5.65
N TYR A 140 -11.69 -16.71 5.43
CA TYR A 140 -11.16 -16.92 4.10
C TYR A 140 -11.64 -18.22 3.45
N ASN A 141 -11.83 -18.19 2.15
CA ASN A 141 -12.22 -19.32 1.33
C ASN A 141 -11.15 -19.66 0.28
N PHE A 142 -11.43 -20.66 -0.56
CA PHE A 142 -10.46 -21.09 -1.58
C PHE A 142 -10.26 -20.04 -2.70
N GLU A 143 -11.28 -19.28 -3.02
CA GLU A 143 -11.21 -18.21 -4.02
C GLU A 143 -10.27 -17.09 -3.56
N ASP A 144 -10.34 -16.72 -2.28
CA ASP A 144 -9.41 -15.75 -1.67
C ASP A 144 -7.97 -16.23 -1.78
N ALA A 145 -7.74 -17.52 -1.50
CA ALA A 145 -6.41 -18.13 -1.62
C ALA A 145 -5.87 -18.08 -3.06
N LEU A 146 -6.74 -18.24 -4.08
CA LEU A 146 -6.35 -18.11 -5.48
C LEU A 146 -5.94 -16.67 -5.81
N LEU A 147 -6.71 -15.68 -5.37
CA LEU A 147 -6.35 -14.27 -5.59
C LEU A 147 -5.05 -13.91 -4.86
N VAL A 148 -4.88 -14.32 -3.59
CA VAL A 148 -3.61 -14.11 -2.86
C VAL A 148 -2.43 -14.72 -3.61
N GLY A 149 -2.60 -15.91 -4.20
CA GLY A 149 -1.58 -16.53 -5.05
C GLY A 149 -1.24 -15.69 -6.29
N LEU A 150 -2.24 -15.11 -6.95
CA LEU A 150 -2.05 -14.21 -8.10
C LEU A 150 -1.36 -12.90 -7.69
N MET A 151 -1.73 -12.34 -6.53
CA MET A 151 -1.08 -11.15 -5.97
C MET A 151 0.40 -11.41 -5.67
N LEU A 152 0.74 -12.56 -5.08
CA LEU A 152 2.14 -12.98 -4.86
C LEU A 152 2.92 -13.09 -6.17
N ILE A 153 2.32 -13.65 -7.21
CA ILE A 153 2.94 -13.74 -8.54
C ILE A 153 3.19 -12.32 -9.09
N THR A 154 2.24 -11.42 -8.94
CA THR A 154 2.36 -10.02 -9.36
C THR A 154 3.49 -9.30 -8.62
N LEU A 155 3.57 -9.44 -7.30
CA LEU A 155 4.67 -8.89 -6.51
C LEU A 155 6.03 -9.43 -6.95
N MET A 156 6.12 -10.74 -7.22
CA MET A 156 7.37 -11.35 -7.72
C MET A 156 7.77 -10.86 -9.11
N LYS A 157 6.81 -10.57 -10.01
CA LYS A 157 7.09 -9.98 -11.32
C LYS A 157 7.78 -8.62 -11.22
N HIS A 158 7.50 -7.87 -10.14
CA HIS A 158 8.05 -6.55 -9.88
C HIS A 158 9.15 -6.53 -8.81
N ALA A 159 9.77 -7.67 -8.49
CA ALA A 159 10.79 -7.79 -7.45
C ALA A 159 12.05 -6.93 -7.68
N ASP A 160 12.23 -6.41 -8.88
CA ASP A 160 13.26 -5.41 -9.20
C ASP A 160 13.01 -4.06 -8.52
N ARG A 161 11.74 -3.71 -8.26
CA ARG A 161 11.32 -2.43 -7.65
C ARG A 161 10.58 -2.62 -6.33
N VAL A 162 9.72 -3.62 -6.17
CA VAL A 162 9.05 -3.97 -4.92
C VAL A 162 10.03 -4.76 -4.04
N LYS A 163 10.55 -4.12 -2.99
CA LYS A 163 11.57 -4.70 -2.10
C LYS A 163 11.00 -5.17 -0.77
N MET A 164 9.84 -4.68 -0.40
CA MET A 164 9.09 -5.12 0.78
C MET A 164 7.65 -5.40 0.36
N ALA A 165 7.09 -6.48 0.91
CA ALA A 165 5.69 -6.85 0.72
C ALA A 165 5.19 -7.50 2.02
N CYS A 166 4.35 -6.77 2.77
CA CYS A 166 3.90 -7.18 4.09
C CYS A 166 2.43 -7.57 4.04
N LEU A 167 2.15 -8.85 4.20
CA LEU A 167 0.79 -9.36 4.26
C LEU A 167 0.11 -8.89 5.55
N ALA A 168 -1.00 -8.21 5.44
CA ALA A 168 -1.81 -7.77 6.56
C ALA A 168 -3.25 -8.34 6.43
N GLN A 169 -3.69 -9.10 7.39
CA GLN A 169 -3.02 -9.55 8.59
C GLN A 169 -2.34 -10.90 8.33
N LEU A 170 -1.18 -11.14 8.95
CA LEU A 170 -0.46 -12.40 8.78
C LEU A 170 -1.18 -13.56 9.49
N VAL A 171 -1.81 -13.28 10.62
CA VAL A 171 -2.62 -14.21 11.39
C VAL A 171 -4.00 -13.61 11.63
N ASN A 172 -5.02 -14.44 11.48
CA ASN A 172 -6.41 -14.04 11.64
C ASN A 172 -6.83 -14.22 13.11
N VAL A 173 -6.65 -13.16 13.91
CA VAL A 173 -6.97 -13.13 15.35
C VAL A 173 -7.76 -11.91 15.71
#